data_2b78d7252e47866434d5f0d2124b3ea6
#
_entry.id   2b78d7252e47866434d5f0d2124b3ea6
#
_cell.length_a   1.000
_cell.length_b   1.000
_cell.length_c   1.000
_cell.angle_alpha   90.00
_cell.angle_beta   90.00
_cell.angle_gamma   90.00
#
_symmetry.space_group_name_H-M   'P 1'
#
loop_
_entity.id
_entity.type
_entity.pdbx_description
1 polymer ?
#
loop_
_entity_poly.entity_id
_entity_poly.type
_entity_poly.pdbx_seq_one_letter_code
_entity_poly.pdbx_strand_id
1 'polypeptide(L)'
;MTDIQRLSVHDRSAALRWDEFVMSCPAATFFHRVGWQKIMRDVFHHDTYFLFAQSGGSIEGVLPLAHVKSLLFGNSLVSLPFAVYGGVAAVNADAATALEDEARRIAGQLGVDHLELRHVDARHADWPLQDLYVTFRKPILPDEEANMLAIPRKQRAMVRKGMKNGLRSDIDANVDRFFALYADNVHRHGTPALSKRYFQALRDQFGPDCDVLTVSAPDGRALSSVMSFYFRGEVLPYYAGDDESARELAANDFKYWELMRRSCARGLKTFDYGRSKQGTGSYAFKKNWGFEPQPLHYEYCLYKRDTVPQNNPANSKYKLLIEAWRRMPIGVANWLGPFVVRNLG
;
A
#
# COMPACT_ATOMS: atom_id res chain seq x y z
N MET A 1 19.17 -22.23 18.47
CA MET A 1 19.69 -20.84 18.35
C MET A 1 19.11 -20.29 17.05
N THR A 2 18.41 -19.21 17.10
CA THR A 2 17.80 -18.56 15.93
C THR A 2 18.91 -17.96 15.07
N ASP A 3 19.02 -18.38 13.82
CA ASP A 3 19.97 -17.86 12.83
C ASP A 3 19.27 -16.83 11.96
N ILE A 4 19.86 -15.64 11.81
CA ILE A 4 19.32 -14.57 10.95
C ILE A 4 20.10 -14.55 9.65
N GLN A 5 19.35 -14.65 8.56
CA GLN A 5 19.90 -14.61 7.22
C GLN A 5 19.26 -13.49 6.37
N ARG A 6 20.02 -12.99 5.41
CA ARG A 6 19.53 -12.08 4.38
C ARG A 6 19.21 -12.87 3.12
N LEU A 7 17.99 -12.73 2.63
CA LEU A 7 17.54 -13.37 1.39
C LEU A 7 18.32 -12.82 0.18
N SER A 8 19.08 -13.69 -0.47
CA SER A 8 19.72 -13.35 -1.75
C SER A 8 18.67 -13.30 -2.86
N VAL A 9 18.76 -12.28 -3.72
CA VAL A 9 17.88 -12.12 -4.88
C VAL A 9 18.02 -13.25 -5.93
N HIS A 10 19.08 -14.05 -5.83
CA HIS A 10 19.36 -15.19 -6.71
C HIS A 10 18.99 -16.54 -6.10
N ASP A 11 18.67 -16.57 -4.80
CA ASP A 11 18.30 -17.82 -4.11
C ASP A 11 16.81 -18.10 -4.25
N ARG A 12 16.45 -18.81 -5.31
CA ARG A 12 15.07 -19.20 -5.58
C ARG A 12 14.49 -20.15 -4.53
N SER A 13 15.33 -21.02 -3.94
CA SER A 13 14.89 -21.98 -2.92
C SER A 13 14.49 -21.24 -1.65
N ALA A 14 15.34 -20.32 -1.16
CA ALA A 14 15.01 -19.51 -0.01
C ALA A 14 13.80 -18.58 -0.28
N ALA A 15 13.65 -18.05 -1.49
CA ALA A 15 12.49 -17.25 -1.88
C ALA A 15 11.17 -18.03 -1.83
N LEU A 16 11.17 -19.30 -2.23
CA LEU A 16 10.00 -20.18 -2.11
C LEU A 16 9.67 -20.46 -0.64
N ARG A 17 10.64 -20.85 0.17
CA ARG A 17 10.45 -21.06 1.62
C ARG A 17 9.96 -19.79 2.33
N TRP A 18 10.45 -18.62 1.92
CA TRP A 18 9.96 -17.34 2.41
C TRP A 18 8.47 -17.15 2.13
N ASP A 19 8.04 -17.31 0.88
CA ASP A 19 6.61 -17.14 0.52
C ASP A 19 5.72 -18.23 1.15
N GLU A 20 6.19 -19.47 1.31
CA GLU A 20 5.50 -20.51 2.06
C GLU A 20 5.28 -20.10 3.53
N PHE A 21 6.32 -19.58 4.18
CA PHE A 21 6.20 -19.01 5.53
C PHE A 21 5.20 -17.86 5.56
N VAL A 22 5.30 -16.91 4.65
CA VAL A 22 4.38 -15.74 4.57
C VAL A 22 2.94 -16.18 4.39
N MET A 23 2.69 -17.23 3.61
CA MET A 23 1.34 -17.78 3.41
C MET A 23 0.78 -18.46 4.67
N SER A 24 1.61 -19.00 5.55
CA SER A 24 1.20 -19.71 6.77
C SER A 24 1.21 -18.84 8.02
N CYS A 25 2.07 -17.81 8.10
CA CYS A 25 2.23 -16.99 9.30
C CYS A 25 1.06 -15.99 9.46
N PRO A 26 0.27 -16.05 10.57
CA PRO A 26 -0.87 -15.15 10.78
C PRO A 26 -0.50 -13.66 10.79
N ALA A 27 0.69 -13.32 11.31
CA ALA A 27 1.20 -11.95 11.39
C ALA A 27 1.64 -11.38 10.04
N ALA A 28 1.84 -12.23 9.01
CA ALA A 28 2.26 -11.78 7.70
C ALA A 28 1.08 -11.19 6.90
N THR A 29 1.41 -10.22 6.05
CA THR A 29 0.49 -9.53 5.14
C THR A 29 0.95 -9.69 3.71
N PHE A 30 0.16 -9.21 2.73
CA PHE A 30 0.56 -9.14 1.32
C PHE A 30 1.93 -8.50 1.12
N PHE A 31 2.29 -7.53 1.95
CA PHE A 31 3.54 -6.78 1.83
C PHE A 31 4.78 -7.54 2.30
N HIS A 32 4.60 -8.73 2.90
CA HIS A 32 5.71 -9.64 3.22
C HIS A 32 6.06 -10.59 2.06
N ARG A 33 5.25 -10.62 0.97
CA ARG A 33 5.54 -11.45 -0.20
C ARG A 33 6.91 -11.13 -0.78
N VAL A 34 7.67 -12.15 -1.13
CA VAL A 34 9.06 -11.99 -1.66
C VAL A 34 9.12 -11.15 -2.94
N GLY A 35 8.04 -11.13 -3.72
CA GLY A 35 7.92 -10.33 -4.94
C GLY A 35 8.23 -8.84 -4.77
N TRP A 36 8.02 -8.30 -3.58
CA TRP A 36 8.37 -6.93 -3.25
C TRP A 36 9.87 -6.65 -3.30
N GLN A 37 10.72 -7.63 -3.01
CA GLN A 37 12.18 -7.47 -3.14
C GLN A 37 12.56 -7.08 -4.57
N LYS A 38 11.98 -7.76 -5.55
CA LYS A 38 12.21 -7.46 -6.98
C LYS A 38 11.69 -6.07 -7.35
N ILE A 39 10.51 -5.69 -6.88
CA ILE A 39 9.93 -4.37 -7.11
C ILE A 39 10.84 -3.27 -6.56
N MET A 40 11.30 -3.38 -5.31
CA MET A 40 12.19 -2.39 -4.69
C MET A 40 13.50 -2.24 -5.47
N ARG A 41 14.09 -3.33 -5.90
CA ARG A 41 15.35 -3.32 -6.64
C ARG A 41 15.19 -2.83 -8.08
N ASP A 42 14.27 -3.43 -8.85
CA ASP A 42 14.21 -3.27 -10.31
C ASP A 42 13.46 -2.00 -10.76
N VAL A 43 12.55 -1.50 -9.92
CA VAL A 43 11.75 -0.31 -10.23
C VAL A 43 12.25 0.93 -9.49
N PHE A 44 12.54 0.79 -8.20
CA PHE A 44 12.96 1.93 -7.37
C PHE A 44 14.47 2.04 -7.20
N HIS A 45 15.22 0.98 -7.55
CA HIS A 45 16.68 0.89 -7.39
C HIS A 45 17.13 1.09 -5.92
N HIS A 46 16.34 0.54 -4.99
CA HIS A 46 16.68 0.51 -3.58
C HIS A 46 17.43 -0.78 -3.24
N ASP A 47 18.46 -0.67 -2.39
CA ASP A 47 19.08 -1.83 -1.77
C ASP A 47 18.10 -2.50 -0.81
N THR A 48 17.97 -3.82 -0.90
CA THR A 48 17.02 -4.58 -0.09
C THR A 48 17.72 -5.44 0.95
N TYR A 49 17.14 -5.50 2.13
CA TYR A 49 17.57 -6.31 3.26
C TYR A 49 16.39 -7.15 3.73
N PHE A 50 16.01 -8.15 2.94
CA PHE A 50 14.95 -9.08 3.31
C PHE A 50 15.56 -10.10 4.28
N LEU A 51 15.23 -9.98 5.56
CA LEU A 51 15.76 -10.79 6.65
C LEU A 51 14.79 -11.90 6.99
N PHE A 52 15.33 -13.09 7.26
CA PHE A 52 14.54 -14.17 7.83
C PHE A 52 15.28 -14.83 9.00
N ALA A 53 14.51 -15.17 10.01
CA ALA A 53 14.93 -15.92 11.16
C ALA A 53 14.63 -17.40 10.92
N GLN A 54 15.62 -18.29 11.13
CA GLN A 54 15.39 -19.73 10.98
C GLN A 54 15.94 -20.52 12.18
N SER A 55 15.28 -21.65 12.47
CA SER A 55 15.71 -22.61 13.47
C SER A 55 15.41 -24.03 12.94
N GLY A 56 16.35 -24.96 13.07
CA GLY A 56 16.19 -26.33 12.57
C GLY A 56 15.87 -26.43 11.07
N GLY A 57 16.27 -25.43 10.26
CA GLY A 57 15.99 -25.37 8.82
C GLY A 57 14.64 -24.77 8.44
N SER A 58 13.76 -24.47 9.40
CA SER A 58 12.46 -23.83 9.18
C SER A 58 12.53 -22.34 9.43
N ILE A 59 11.85 -21.54 8.59
CA ILE A 59 11.70 -20.09 8.82
C ILE A 59 10.69 -19.85 9.93
N GLU A 60 11.05 -19.05 10.92
CA GLU A 60 10.23 -18.66 12.07
C GLU A 60 9.82 -17.17 12.05
N GLY A 61 10.42 -16.37 11.18
CA GLY A 61 10.09 -14.97 11.03
C GLY A 61 10.72 -14.34 9.80
N VAL A 62 10.11 -13.26 9.33
CA VAL A 62 10.56 -12.48 8.17
C VAL A 62 10.42 -10.98 8.44
N LEU A 63 11.32 -10.18 7.83
CA LEU A 63 11.29 -8.72 7.88
C LEU A 63 11.80 -8.16 6.55
N PRO A 64 10.91 -7.61 5.71
CA PRO A 64 11.29 -7.00 4.44
C PRO A 64 11.76 -5.55 4.66
N LEU A 65 13.05 -5.27 4.46
CA LEU A 65 13.62 -3.93 4.60
C LEU A 65 14.15 -3.43 3.26
N ALA A 66 14.04 -2.12 3.04
CA ALA A 66 14.70 -1.43 1.94
C ALA A 66 15.40 -0.16 2.43
N HIS A 67 16.57 0.11 1.88
CA HIS A 67 17.37 1.29 2.16
C HIS A 67 16.99 2.42 1.20
N VAL A 68 16.33 3.44 1.71
CA VAL A 68 15.93 4.64 0.96
C VAL A 68 16.96 5.74 1.24
N LYS A 69 17.72 6.11 0.21
CA LYS A 69 18.76 7.16 0.30
C LYS A 69 18.50 8.25 -0.72
N SER A 70 18.36 9.47 -0.25
CA SER A 70 18.13 10.66 -1.06
C SER A 70 18.82 11.88 -0.48
N LEU A 71 19.38 12.72 -1.34
CA LEU A 71 19.95 14.00 -0.92
C LEU A 71 18.89 14.98 -0.39
N LEU A 72 17.64 14.84 -0.85
CA LEU A 72 16.54 15.76 -0.49
C LEU A 72 15.68 15.24 0.66
N PHE A 73 15.50 13.90 0.76
CA PHE A 73 14.52 13.28 1.67
C PHE A 73 15.17 12.50 2.81
N GLY A 74 16.52 12.45 2.85
CA GLY A 74 17.27 11.81 3.92
C GLY A 74 17.71 10.39 3.60
N ASN A 75 18.13 9.67 4.65
CA ASN A 75 18.71 8.34 4.58
C ASN A 75 18.02 7.44 5.62
N SER A 76 17.24 6.46 5.20
CA SER A 76 16.44 5.63 6.10
C SER A 76 16.43 4.16 5.69
N LEU A 77 16.29 3.28 6.68
CA LEU A 77 15.97 1.88 6.48
C LEU A 77 14.51 1.67 6.85
N VAL A 78 13.69 1.19 5.91
CA VAL A 78 12.23 1.15 6.07
C VAL A 78 11.72 -0.26 5.86
N SER A 79 10.82 -0.71 6.71
CA SER A 79 10.11 -1.98 6.54
C SER A 79 9.01 -1.84 5.50
N LEU A 80 9.42 -1.93 4.32
CA LEU A 80 8.90 -1.83 2.99
C LEU A 80 8.33 -0.43 2.62
N PRO A 81 9.11 0.39 1.89
CA PRO A 81 8.60 1.62 1.30
C PRO A 81 7.36 1.35 0.44
N PHE A 82 6.43 2.31 0.39
CA PHE A 82 5.15 2.22 -0.34
C PHE A 82 4.18 1.15 0.18
N ALA A 83 4.50 0.42 1.24
CA ALA A 83 3.59 -0.50 1.90
C ALA A 83 2.85 0.17 3.07
N VAL A 84 1.65 -0.33 3.38
CA VAL A 84 0.91 0.07 4.59
C VAL A 84 1.43 -0.72 5.79
N TYR A 85 1.72 -1.99 5.57
CA TYR A 85 2.24 -2.94 6.53
C TYR A 85 3.60 -3.45 6.03
N GLY A 86 4.40 -4.06 6.88
CA GLY A 86 5.68 -4.62 6.48
C GLY A 86 6.66 -4.76 7.65
N GLY A 87 6.17 -4.56 8.88
CA GLY A 87 6.94 -4.81 10.10
C GLY A 87 7.33 -6.28 10.25
N VAL A 88 7.80 -6.67 11.41
CA VAL A 88 8.17 -8.08 11.65
C VAL A 88 6.95 -8.98 11.60
N ALA A 89 7.05 -10.08 10.86
CA ALA A 89 6.10 -11.19 10.91
C ALA A 89 6.83 -12.45 11.39
N ALA A 90 6.50 -12.94 12.59
CA ALA A 90 7.16 -14.07 13.21
C ALA A 90 6.15 -14.96 13.97
N VAL A 91 6.49 -16.23 14.16
CA VAL A 91 5.67 -17.18 14.92
C VAL A 91 5.96 -17.16 16.43
N ASN A 92 7.07 -16.56 16.84
CA ASN A 92 7.45 -16.41 18.24
C ASN A 92 8.19 -15.09 18.51
N ALA A 93 8.29 -14.69 19.78
CA ALA A 93 8.91 -13.45 20.21
C ALA A 93 10.43 -13.43 19.99
N ASP A 94 11.10 -14.58 20.14
CA ASP A 94 12.56 -14.67 19.99
C ASP A 94 12.99 -14.40 18.54
N ALA A 95 12.30 -14.98 17.57
CA ALA A 95 12.54 -14.74 16.15
C ALA A 95 12.23 -13.26 15.78
N ALA A 96 11.17 -12.69 16.34
CA ALA A 96 10.83 -11.30 16.11
C ALA A 96 11.91 -10.35 16.67
N THR A 97 12.34 -10.55 17.91
CA THR A 97 13.40 -9.74 18.54
C THR A 97 14.73 -9.86 17.79
N ALA A 98 15.12 -11.08 17.39
CA ALA A 98 16.34 -11.30 16.64
C ALA A 98 16.35 -10.57 15.27
N LEU A 99 15.20 -10.54 14.57
CA LEU A 99 15.04 -9.79 13.31
C LEU A 99 15.15 -8.27 13.53
N GLU A 100 14.55 -7.75 14.60
CA GLU A 100 14.60 -6.32 14.93
C GLU A 100 15.99 -5.90 15.37
N ASP A 101 16.71 -6.72 16.13
CA ASP A 101 18.09 -6.50 16.52
C ASP A 101 19.02 -6.44 15.31
N GLU A 102 18.85 -7.37 14.37
CA GLU A 102 19.61 -7.37 13.11
C GLU A 102 19.26 -6.15 12.25
N ALA A 103 17.99 -5.74 12.18
CA ALA A 103 17.59 -4.52 11.48
C ALA A 103 18.24 -3.27 12.08
N ARG A 104 18.32 -3.17 13.42
CA ARG A 104 19.01 -2.09 14.14
C ARG A 104 20.51 -2.09 13.85
N ARG A 105 21.12 -3.28 13.84
CA ARG A 105 22.55 -3.44 13.53
C ARG A 105 22.86 -2.96 12.11
N ILE A 106 22.05 -3.36 11.12
CA ILE A 106 22.17 -2.94 9.72
C ILE A 106 21.96 -1.42 9.59
N ALA A 107 20.95 -0.87 10.25
CA ALA A 107 20.68 0.56 10.25
C ALA A 107 21.87 1.38 10.77
N GLY A 108 22.50 0.92 11.86
CA GLY A 108 23.73 1.49 12.40
C GLY A 108 24.90 1.42 11.40
N GLN A 109 25.11 0.28 10.75
CA GLN A 109 26.17 0.10 9.75
C GLN A 109 25.97 0.98 8.50
N LEU A 110 24.72 1.15 8.04
CA LEU A 110 24.39 2.02 6.91
C LEU A 110 24.47 3.50 7.29
N GLY A 111 24.54 3.82 8.56
CA GLY A 111 24.55 5.19 9.07
C GLY A 111 23.32 5.95 8.68
N VAL A 112 22.13 5.32 8.77
CA VAL A 112 20.84 5.95 8.44
C VAL A 112 20.45 7.02 9.47
N ASP A 113 19.52 7.89 9.10
CA ASP A 113 18.92 8.85 10.00
C ASP A 113 17.97 8.16 10.98
N HIS A 114 17.24 7.14 10.49
CA HIS A 114 16.30 6.33 11.26
C HIS A 114 16.02 4.98 10.61
N LEU A 115 15.59 4.02 11.43
CA LEU A 115 14.89 2.80 11.04
C LEU A 115 13.38 3.03 11.26
N GLU A 116 12.56 2.69 10.27
CA GLU A 116 11.09 2.74 10.34
C GLU A 116 10.51 1.33 10.21
N LEU A 117 9.77 0.87 11.23
CA LEU A 117 9.05 -0.40 11.22
C LEU A 117 7.54 -0.16 11.20
N ARG A 118 6.84 -0.72 10.19
CA ARG A 118 5.40 -0.53 9.94
C ARG A 118 4.61 -1.71 10.47
N HIS A 119 4.33 -1.67 11.76
CA HIS A 119 3.57 -2.73 12.43
C HIS A 119 2.06 -2.51 12.35
N VAL A 120 1.30 -3.61 12.38
CA VAL A 120 -0.15 -3.60 12.58
C VAL A 120 -0.45 -3.32 14.06
N ASP A 121 0.26 -4.02 14.95
CA ASP A 121 0.14 -3.89 16.40
C ASP A 121 1.42 -3.26 16.98
N ALA A 122 1.29 -2.47 18.05
CA ALA A 122 2.43 -1.85 18.74
C ALA A 122 3.35 -2.94 19.33
N ARG A 123 4.67 -2.74 19.17
CA ARG A 123 5.68 -3.67 19.69
C ARG A 123 6.62 -3.05 20.70
N HIS A 124 6.94 -1.76 20.54
CA HIS A 124 7.90 -1.04 21.39
C HIS A 124 7.22 0.14 22.08
N ALA A 125 7.05 0.06 23.39
CA ALA A 125 6.40 1.11 24.17
C ALA A 125 7.21 2.40 24.28
N ASP A 126 8.53 2.31 24.09
CA ASP A 126 9.51 3.39 24.25
C ASP A 126 9.99 3.99 22.92
N TRP A 127 9.56 3.42 21.77
CA TRP A 127 9.95 3.97 20.48
C TRP A 127 9.01 5.12 20.06
N PRO A 128 9.57 6.19 19.47
CA PRO A 128 8.76 7.22 18.86
C PRO A 128 7.80 6.65 17.81
N LEU A 129 6.54 7.11 17.85
CA LEU A 129 5.47 6.66 16.95
C LEU A 129 5.04 7.76 15.98
N GLN A 130 4.64 7.36 14.79
CA GLN A 130 3.86 8.19 13.87
C GLN A 130 2.38 7.81 14.00
N ASP A 131 1.57 8.68 14.59
CA ASP A 131 0.14 8.49 14.88
C ASP A 131 -0.82 9.09 13.83
N LEU A 132 -0.27 9.61 12.73
CA LEU A 132 -1.05 10.27 11.67
C LEU A 132 -1.94 9.32 10.87
N TYR A 133 -1.64 8.04 10.88
CA TYR A 133 -2.22 7.09 9.96
C TYR A 133 -3.11 6.07 10.67
N VAL A 134 -4.18 5.72 9.99
CA VAL A 134 -5.09 4.63 10.37
C VAL A 134 -5.33 3.73 9.17
N THR A 135 -5.66 2.47 9.42
CA THR A 135 -6.23 1.57 8.42
C THR A 135 -7.73 1.40 8.61
N PHE A 136 -8.39 0.82 7.60
CA PHE A 136 -9.83 0.58 7.61
C PHE A 136 -10.11 -0.82 7.09
N ARG A 137 -10.54 -1.70 7.97
CA ARG A 137 -10.81 -3.11 7.65
C ARG A 137 -12.23 -3.48 8.08
N LYS A 138 -12.93 -4.24 7.25
CA LYS A 138 -14.30 -4.67 7.52
C LYS A 138 -14.52 -6.09 6.95
N PRO A 139 -15.28 -6.95 7.64
CA PRO A 139 -15.71 -8.22 7.08
C PRO A 139 -16.53 -8.04 5.80
N ILE A 140 -16.31 -8.94 4.83
CA ILE A 140 -17.19 -9.14 3.69
C ILE A 140 -18.24 -10.17 4.12
N LEU A 141 -19.51 -9.81 4.00
CA LEU A 141 -20.61 -10.70 4.34
C LEU A 141 -20.81 -11.77 3.26
N PRO A 142 -21.44 -12.93 3.58
CA PRO A 142 -21.53 -14.07 2.67
C PRO A 142 -22.33 -13.80 1.40
N ASP A 143 -23.28 -12.85 1.43
CA ASP A 143 -24.13 -12.54 0.29
C ASP A 143 -24.07 -11.06 -0.12
N GLU A 144 -24.42 -10.81 -1.37
CA GLU A 144 -24.34 -9.50 -1.99
C GLU A 144 -25.35 -8.51 -1.38
N GLU A 145 -26.57 -8.95 -1.08
CA GLU A 145 -27.62 -8.10 -0.51
C GLU A 145 -27.25 -7.64 0.89
N ALA A 146 -26.73 -8.53 1.73
CA ALA A 146 -26.26 -8.19 3.07
C ALA A 146 -25.12 -7.16 3.01
N ASN A 147 -24.15 -7.32 2.09
CA ASN A 147 -23.09 -6.33 1.89
C ASN A 147 -23.66 -4.97 1.45
N MET A 148 -24.64 -4.93 0.54
CA MET A 148 -25.31 -3.70 0.11
C MET A 148 -26.03 -3.03 1.28
N LEU A 149 -26.74 -3.79 2.11
CA LEU A 149 -27.47 -3.26 3.28
C LEU A 149 -26.53 -2.75 4.37
N ALA A 150 -25.34 -3.35 4.51
CA ALA A 150 -24.31 -2.93 5.44
C ALA A 150 -23.63 -1.59 5.07
N ILE A 151 -23.81 -1.13 3.82
CA ILE A 151 -23.37 0.23 3.42
C ILE A 151 -24.33 1.26 4.02
N PRO A 152 -23.86 2.33 4.69
CA PRO A 152 -24.72 3.39 5.21
C PRO A 152 -25.63 3.99 4.12
N ARG A 153 -26.86 4.37 4.52
CA ARG A 153 -27.94 4.77 3.59
C ARG A 153 -27.49 5.80 2.54
N LYS A 154 -26.70 6.79 2.93
CA LYS A 154 -26.22 7.85 2.03
C LYS A 154 -25.31 7.28 0.93
N GLN A 155 -24.32 6.48 1.30
CA GLN A 155 -23.39 5.88 0.34
C GLN A 155 -24.07 4.81 -0.53
N ARG A 156 -24.99 4.03 0.05
CA ARG A 156 -25.83 3.10 -0.72
C ARG A 156 -26.67 3.82 -1.79
N ALA A 157 -27.17 5.02 -1.49
CA ALA A 157 -27.86 5.84 -2.49
C ALA A 157 -26.91 6.28 -3.63
N MET A 158 -25.63 6.56 -3.32
CA MET A 158 -24.63 6.88 -4.35
C MET A 158 -24.30 5.66 -5.22
N VAL A 159 -24.16 4.48 -4.64
CA VAL A 159 -23.98 3.22 -5.40
C VAL A 159 -25.16 3.03 -6.37
N ARG A 160 -26.40 3.15 -5.86
CA ARG A 160 -27.62 3.04 -6.72
C ARG A 160 -27.70 4.11 -7.80
N LYS A 161 -27.20 5.33 -7.53
CA LYS A 161 -27.06 6.38 -8.54
C LYS A 161 -26.11 5.95 -9.65
N GLY A 162 -24.95 5.37 -9.32
CA GLY A 162 -24.03 4.81 -10.31
C GLY A 162 -24.70 3.74 -11.18
N MET A 163 -25.43 2.80 -10.56
CA MET A 163 -26.21 1.79 -11.30
C MET A 163 -27.23 2.43 -12.24
N LYS A 164 -28.00 3.42 -11.76
CA LYS A 164 -29.01 4.14 -12.56
C LYS A 164 -28.38 4.91 -13.72
N ASN A 165 -27.17 5.41 -13.57
CA ASN A 165 -26.42 6.07 -14.63
C ASN A 165 -25.86 5.09 -15.68
N GLY A 166 -26.11 3.80 -15.55
CA GLY A 166 -25.68 2.77 -16.49
C GLY A 166 -24.19 2.50 -16.47
N LEU A 167 -23.50 2.80 -15.33
CA LEU A 167 -22.08 2.53 -15.19
C LEU A 167 -21.80 1.02 -15.28
N ARG A 168 -20.65 0.68 -15.87
CA ARG A 168 -20.19 -0.71 -16.03
C ARG A 168 -18.80 -0.85 -15.45
N SER A 169 -18.46 -2.06 -14.98
CA SER A 169 -17.13 -2.36 -14.45
C SER A 169 -16.51 -3.55 -15.14
N ASP A 170 -15.23 -3.44 -15.48
CA ASP A 170 -14.43 -4.49 -16.12
C ASP A 170 -13.13 -4.71 -15.38
N ILE A 171 -12.60 -5.94 -15.44
CA ILE A 171 -11.21 -6.21 -15.04
C ILE A 171 -10.33 -6.02 -16.27
N ASP A 172 -9.36 -5.11 -16.15
CA ASP A 172 -8.50 -4.72 -17.27
C ASP A 172 -7.40 -5.75 -17.54
N ALA A 173 -7.14 -5.99 -18.83
CA ALA A 173 -6.05 -6.83 -19.27
C ALA A 173 -4.66 -6.21 -19.01
N ASN A 174 -4.57 -4.88 -18.89
CA ASN A 174 -3.34 -4.14 -18.66
C ASN A 174 -3.59 -2.93 -17.73
N VAL A 175 -2.58 -2.08 -17.51
CA VAL A 175 -2.66 -0.93 -16.61
C VAL A 175 -2.95 0.41 -17.31
N ASP A 176 -3.32 0.40 -18.60
CA ASP A 176 -3.36 1.63 -19.41
C ASP A 176 -4.45 2.59 -18.97
N ARG A 177 -5.71 2.10 -18.87
CA ARG A 177 -6.84 2.92 -18.41
C ARG A 177 -6.64 3.38 -16.97
N PHE A 178 -6.19 2.46 -16.11
CA PHE A 178 -5.87 2.77 -14.72
C PHE A 178 -4.81 3.86 -14.61
N PHE A 179 -3.68 3.71 -15.33
CA PHE A 179 -2.59 4.67 -15.24
C PHE A 179 -3.01 6.06 -15.72
N ALA A 180 -3.80 6.16 -16.79
CA ALA A 180 -4.31 7.43 -17.28
C ALA A 180 -5.14 8.15 -16.19
N LEU A 181 -6.09 7.44 -15.58
CA LEU A 181 -6.93 7.98 -14.49
C LEU A 181 -6.11 8.30 -13.23
N TYR A 182 -5.19 7.42 -12.84
CA TYR A 182 -4.33 7.62 -11.67
C TYR A 182 -3.42 8.83 -11.82
N ALA A 183 -2.72 8.93 -12.96
CA ALA A 183 -1.76 10.01 -13.19
C ALA A 183 -2.46 11.38 -13.24
N ASP A 184 -3.61 11.48 -13.91
CA ASP A 184 -4.43 12.68 -13.93
C ASP A 184 -4.94 13.04 -12.53
N ASN A 185 -5.48 12.07 -11.80
CA ASN A 185 -6.01 12.28 -10.46
C ASN A 185 -4.96 12.80 -9.48
N VAL A 186 -3.77 12.16 -9.40
CA VAL A 186 -2.71 12.63 -8.50
C VAL A 186 -2.12 13.97 -8.94
N HIS A 187 -2.04 14.24 -10.25
CA HIS A 187 -1.58 15.53 -10.78
C HIS A 187 -2.52 16.67 -10.37
N ARG A 188 -3.84 16.50 -10.50
CA ARG A 188 -4.85 17.46 -10.03
C ARG A 188 -4.75 17.74 -8.53
N HIS A 189 -4.29 16.76 -7.74
CA HIS A 189 -4.02 16.92 -6.30
C HIS A 189 -2.62 17.51 -6.00
N GLY A 190 -1.79 17.74 -7.03
CA GLY A 190 -0.43 18.25 -6.87
C GLY A 190 0.55 17.26 -6.29
N THR A 191 0.29 15.96 -6.52
CA THR A 191 1.13 14.84 -6.07
C THR A 191 1.84 14.22 -7.27
N PRO A 192 3.16 13.98 -7.21
CA PRO A 192 3.88 13.26 -8.25
C PRO A 192 3.36 11.84 -8.42
N ALA A 193 3.17 11.40 -9.67
CA ALA A 193 2.72 10.06 -10.00
C ALA A 193 3.87 9.04 -9.88
N LEU A 194 3.56 7.83 -9.41
CA LEU A 194 4.37 6.63 -9.61
C LEU A 194 4.41 6.30 -11.12
N SER A 195 5.43 5.60 -11.57
CA SER A 195 5.58 5.28 -13.00
C SER A 195 4.57 4.21 -13.46
N LYS A 196 4.17 4.26 -14.73
CA LYS A 196 3.39 3.17 -15.35
C LYS A 196 4.11 1.82 -15.25
N ARG A 197 5.45 1.84 -15.38
CA ARG A 197 6.32 0.66 -15.22
C ARG A 197 6.15 0.01 -13.84
N TYR A 198 5.97 0.80 -12.78
CA TYR A 198 5.72 0.28 -11.44
C TYR A 198 4.43 -0.55 -11.38
N PHE A 199 3.33 -0.01 -11.89
CA PHE A 199 2.05 -0.72 -11.89
C PHE A 199 2.06 -1.96 -12.77
N GLN A 200 2.75 -1.91 -13.92
CA GLN A 200 2.95 -3.09 -14.75
C GLN A 200 3.76 -4.15 -14.01
N ALA A 201 4.86 -3.74 -13.35
CA ALA A 201 5.70 -4.66 -12.58
C ALA A 201 4.95 -5.31 -11.41
N LEU A 202 4.02 -4.61 -10.76
CA LEU A 202 3.14 -5.20 -9.73
C LEU A 202 2.27 -6.30 -10.31
N ARG A 203 1.63 -6.07 -11.45
CA ARG A 203 0.81 -7.09 -12.11
C ARG A 203 1.62 -8.29 -12.56
N ASP A 204 2.77 -8.05 -13.17
CA ASP A 204 3.66 -9.12 -13.67
C ASP A 204 4.19 -9.98 -12.50
N GLN A 205 4.51 -9.34 -11.36
CA GLN A 205 5.07 -10.00 -10.20
C GLN A 205 4.04 -10.80 -9.39
N PHE A 206 2.83 -10.25 -9.23
CA PHE A 206 1.82 -10.85 -8.36
C PHE A 206 0.71 -11.59 -9.12
N GLY A 207 0.66 -11.47 -10.44
CA GLY A 207 -0.24 -12.25 -11.29
C GLY A 207 -1.70 -12.16 -10.85
N PRO A 208 -2.36 -13.30 -10.53
CA PRO A 208 -3.76 -13.35 -10.13
C PRO A 208 -4.06 -12.66 -8.79
N ASP A 209 -3.02 -12.37 -7.99
CA ASP A 209 -3.14 -11.66 -6.72
C ASP A 209 -3.07 -10.13 -6.88
N CYS A 210 -3.06 -9.63 -8.14
CA CYS A 210 -3.10 -8.20 -8.45
C CYS A 210 -3.94 -7.96 -9.70
N ASP A 211 -5.09 -7.29 -9.55
CA ASP A 211 -5.92 -6.91 -10.69
C ASP A 211 -6.25 -5.40 -10.71
N VAL A 212 -6.82 -4.98 -11.82
CA VAL A 212 -7.31 -3.61 -12.05
C VAL A 212 -8.77 -3.67 -12.42
N LEU A 213 -9.61 -3.05 -11.62
CA LEU A 213 -11.01 -2.84 -11.92
C LEU A 213 -11.21 -1.41 -12.41
N THR A 214 -11.81 -1.25 -13.61
CA THR A 214 -12.14 0.06 -14.17
C THR A 214 -13.64 0.18 -14.38
N VAL A 215 -14.19 1.32 -13.96
CA VAL A 215 -15.59 1.72 -14.17
C VAL A 215 -15.65 2.67 -15.35
N SER A 216 -16.59 2.41 -16.26
CA SER A 216 -16.82 3.21 -17.46
C SER A 216 -18.26 3.72 -17.51
N ALA A 217 -18.44 4.87 -18.17
CA ALA A 217 -19.74 5.38 -18.57
C ALA A 217 -20.36 4.54 -19.71
N PRO A 218 -21.67 4.71 -20.01
CA PRO A 218 -22.32 4.00 -21.12
C PRO A 218 -21.68 4.24 -22.50
N ASP A 219 -21.02 5.37 -22.70
CA ASP A 219 -20.28 5.73 -23.92
C ASP A 219 -18.90 5.07 -24.02
N GLY A 220 -18.49 4.27 -23.00
CA GLY A 220 -17.21 3.59 -22.93
C GLY A 220 -16.08 4.39 -22.30
N ARG A 221 -16.28 5.65 -21.95
CA ARG A 221 -15.27 6.50 -21.30
C ARG A 221 -14.96 5.99 -19.89
N ALA A 222 -13.69 5.73 -19.59
CA ALA A 222 -13.24 5.34 -18.26
C ALA A 222 -13.37 6.51 -17.27
N LEU A 223 -13.99 6.25 -16.11
CA LEU A 223 -14.30 7.25 -15.10
C LEU A 223 -13.55 7.06 -13.79
N SER A 224 -13.37 5.81 -13.38
CA SER A 224 -12.80 5.49 -12.07
C SER A 224 -12.13 4.13 -12.13
N SER A 225 -10.93 4.01 -11.58
CA SER A 225 -10.20 2.74 -11.61
C SER A 225 -9.49 2.48 -10.29
N VAL A 226 -9.31 1.19 -9.96
CA VAL A 226 -8.59 0.76 -8.76
C VAL A 226 -7.74 -0.47 -9.06
N MET A 227 -6.49 -0.43 -8.65
CA MET A 227 -5.61 -1.59 -8.57
C MET A 227 -5.72 -2.20 -7.18
N SER A 228 -6.03 -3.48 -7.11
CA SER A 228 -6.26 -4.22 -5.88
C SER A 228 -5.30 -5.39 -5.74
N PHE A 229 -4.93 -5.69 -4.49
CA PHE A 229 -4.18 -6.89 -4.14
C PHE A 229 -5.07 -7.88 -3.41
N TYR A 230 -4.74 -9.17 -3.55
CA TYR A 230 -5.47 -10.28 -2.92
C TYR A 230 -4.51 -11.13 -2.10
N PHE A 231 -4.87 -11.40 -0.85
CA PHE A 231 -4.01 -12.18 0.03
C PHE A 231 -4.83 -12.89 1.10
N ARG A 232 -4.76 -14.21 1.17
CA ARG A 232 -5.39 -15.04 2.22
C ARG A 232 -6.85 -14.67 2.55
N GLY A 233 -7.66 -14.50 1.52
CA GLY A 233 -9.08 -14.13 1.69
C GLY A 233 -9.35 -12.65 1.94
N GLU A 234 -8.35 -11.79 1.78
CA GLU A 234 -8.48 -10.35 1.85
C GLU A 234 -8.39 -9.71 0.46
N VAL A 235 -9.10 -8.59 0.26
CA VAL A 235 -8.92 -7.68 -0.86
C VAL A 235 -8.45 -6.32 -0.35
N LEU A 236 -7.39 -5.80 -0.98
CA LEU A 236 -6.80 -4.49 -0.66
C LEU A 236 -6.89 -3.58 -1.89
N PRO A 237 -7.92 -2.71 -2.03
CA PRO A 237 -7.93 -1.65 -3.03
C PRO A 237 -6.85 -0.61 -2.70
N TYR A 238 -5.75 -0.65 -3.44
CA TYR A 238 -4.51 -0.01 -3.00
C TYR A 238 -4.22 1.30 -3.71
N TYR A 239 -4.28 1.31 -5.03
CA TYR A 239 -4.10 2.50 -5.85
C TYR A 239 -5.36 2.78 -6.64
N ALA A 240 -5.81 4.04 -6.62
CA ALA A 240 -7.01 4.45 -7.33
C ALA A 240 -6.81 5.76 -8.07
N GLY A 241 -7.55 5.95 -9.14
CA GLY A 241 -7.63 7.19 -9.88
C GLY A 241 -9.04 7.40 -10.41
N ASP A 242 -9.48 8.66 -10.37
CA ASP A 242 -10.82 9.06 -10.78
C ASP A 242 -10.74 10.22 -11.77
N ASP A 243 -11.55 10.15 -12.82
CA ASP A 243 -11.84 11.27 -13.72
C ASP A 243 -12.54 12.41 -12.96
N GLU A 244 -12.44 13.64 -13.44
CA GLU A 244 -13.06 14.80 -12.80
C GLU A 244 -14.59 14.65 -12.69
N SER A 245 -15.25 14.06 -13.70
CA SER A 245 -16.69 13.81 -13.72
C SER A 245 -17.15 12.60 -12.88
N ALA A 246 -16.22 11.79 -12.34
CA ALA A 246 -16.54 10.58 -11.59
C ALA A 246 -17.45 10.85 -10.38
N ARG A 247 -17.31 12.01 -9.75
CA ARG A 247 -18.10 12.41 -8.58
C ARG A 247 -19.57 12.63 -8.95
N GLU A 248 -19.85 13.32 -10.06
CA GLU A 248 -21.21 13.59 -10.51
C GLU A 248 -21.93 12.32 -10.90
N LEU A 249 -21.23 11.39 -11.53
CA LEU A 249 -21.75 10.11 -11.98
C LEU A 249 -21.78 9.04 -10.87
N ALA A 250 -21.25 9.35 -9.68
CA ALA A 250 -21.10 8.41 -8.57
C ALA A 250 -20.19 7.20 -8.89
N ALA A 251 -19.22 7.37 -9.79
CA ALA A 251 -18.38 6.28 -10.27
C ALA A 251 -17.43 5.74 -9.18
N ASN A 252 -16.98 6.58 -8.24
CA ASN A 252 -16.12 6.14 -7.15
C ASN A 252 -16.87 5.21 -6.17
N ASP A 253 -18.11 5.56 -5.78
CA ASP A 253 -18.93 4.68 -4.92
C ASP A 253 -19.29 3.38 -5.65
N PHE A 254 -19.64 3.48 -6.93
CA PHE A 254 -19.94 2.31 -7.76
C PHE A 254 -18.71 1.40 -7.93
N LYS A 255 -17.51 1.94 -8.12
CA LYS A 255 -16.26 1.19 -8.20
C LYS A 255 -16.03 0.30 -6.96
N TYR A 256 -16.13 0.89 -5.76
CA TYR A 256 -15.91 0.13 -4.53
C TYR A 256 -17.03 -0.87 -4.24
N TRP A 257 -18.25 -0.57 -4.65
CA TRP A 257 -19.34 -1.55 -4.62
C TRP A 257 -19.05 -2.74 -5.53
N GLU A 258 -18.66 -2.50 -6.77
CA GLU A 258 -18.33 -3.56 -7.73
C GLU A 258 -17.15 -4.40 -7.27
N LEU A 259 -16.15 -3.79 -6.66
CA LEU A 259 -15.05 -4.52 -6.04
C LEU A 259 -15.54 -5.39 -4.87
N MET A 260 -16.40 -4.85 -3.99
CA MET A 260 -16.99 -5.58 -2.86
C MET A 260 -17.82 -6.78 -3.36
N ARG A 261 -18.67 -6.55 -4.34
CA ARG A 261 -19.52 -7.57 -4.96
C ARG A 261 -18.70 -8.71 -5.56
N ARG A 262 -17.66 -8.39 -6.33
CA ARG A 262 -16.74 -9.37 -6.92
C ARG A 262 -15.94 -10.11 -5.84
N SER A 263 -15.55 -9.43 -4.78
CA SER A 263 -14.85 -10.04 -3.64
C SER A 263 -15.74 -11.01 -2.88
N CYS A 264 -17.02 -10.67 -2.68
CA CYS A 264 -18.03 -11.56 -2.11
C CYS A 264 -18.20 -12.82 -2.97
N ALA A 265 -18.37 -12.66 -4.29
CA ALA A 265 -18.50 -13.79 -5.23
C ALA A 265 -17.27 -14.70 -5.26
N ARG A 266 -16.06 -14.17 -4.99
CA ARG A 266 -14.80 -14.94 -4.83
C ARG A 266 -14.67 -15.60 -3.46
N GLY A 267 -15.61 -15.40 -2.53
CA GLY A 267 -15.57 -15.95 -1.18
C GLY A 267 -14.54 -15.30 -0.25
N LEU A 268 -14.07 -14.09 -0.58
CA LEU A 268 -13.16 -13.32 0.28
C LEU A 268 -13.86 -12.91 1.58
N LYS A 269 -13.09 -12.73 2.64
CA LYS A 269 -13.60 -12.52 4.00
C LYS A 269 -13.39 -11.10 4.52
N THR A 270 -12.37 -10.39 4.02
CA THR A 270 -11.99 -9.07 4.53
C THR A 270 -11.80 -8.08 3.40
N PHE A 271 -12.39 -6.91 3.56
CA PHE A 271 -12.14 -5.74 2.72
C PHE A 271 -11.23 -4.78 3.50
N ASP A 272 -9.98 -4.65 3.06
CA ASP A 272 -8.99 -3.77 3.67
C ASP A 272 -8.79 -2.53 2.79
N TYR A 273 -9.40 -1.42 3.16
CA TYR A 273 -9.22 -0.15 2.44
C TYR A 273 -7.82 0.46 2.60
N GLY A 274 -6.96 -0.15 3.41
CA GLY A 274 -5.62 0.32 3.68
C GLY A 274 -5.58 1.69 4.36
N ARG A 275 -4.38 2.25 4.35
CA ARG A 275 -4.03 3.47 5.07
C ARG A 275 -4.81 4.71 4.61
N SER A 276 -5.16 5.55 5.58
CA SER A 276 -5.53 6.95 5.36
C SER A 276 -4.91 7.81 6.44
N LYS A 277 -4.60 9.06 6.07
CA LYS A 277 -4.22 10.06 7.03
C LYS A 277 -5.48 10.63 7.68
N GLN A 278 -5.47 10.79 9.00
CA GLN A 278 -6.57 11.39 9.75
C GLN A 278 -6.89 12.80 9.22
N GLY A 279 -8.17 13.16 9.18
CA GLY A 279 -8.65 14.46 8.74
C GLY A 279 -8.65 14.70 7.23
N THR A 280 -8.33 13.67 6.40
CA THR A 280 -8.35 13.79 4.93
C THR A 280 -9.69 13.35 4.31
N GLY A 281 -9.91 13.72 3.05
CA GLY A 281 -11.09 13.29 2.29
C GLY A 281 -11.18 11.77 2.15
N SER A 282 -10.06 11.07 1.99
CA SER A 282 -10.03 9.60 1.94
C SER A 282 -10.42 8.96 3.28
N TYR A 283 -10.00 9.54 4.39
CA TYR A 283 -10.42 9.14 5.72
C TYR A 283 -11.95 9.29 5.88
N ALA A 284 -12.48 10.48 5.55
CA ALA A 284 -13.92 10.75 5.63
C ALA A 284 -14.73 9.82 4.73
N PHE A 285 -14.26 9.55 3.50
CA PHE A 285 -14.90 8.63 2.56
C PHE A 285 -15.06 7.22 3.17
N LYS A 286 -13.98 6.65 3.71
CA LYS A 286 -13.98 5.31 4.30
C LYS A 286 -14.90 5.22 5.53
N LYS A 287 -14.89 6.24 6.40
CA LYS A 287 -15.86 6.34 7.52
C LYS A 287 -17.31 6.39 7.02
N ASN A 288 -17.58 7.19 6.00
CA ASN A 288 -18.91 7.29 5.41
C ASN A 288 -19.39 5.96 4.81
N TRP A 289 -18.47 5.07 4.41
CA TRP A 289 -18.75 3.71 3.97
C TRP A 289 -18.97 2.71 5.11
N GLY A 290 -18.96 3.16 6.37
CA GLY A 290 -19.19 2.33 7.55
C GLY A 290 -17.99 1.50 7.97
N PHE A 291 -16.77 1.97 7.65
CA PHE A 291 -15.54 1.39 8.16
C PHE A 291 -15.06 2.18 9.37
N GLU A 292 -14.63 1.46 10.41
CA GLU A 292 -14.05 2.08 11.60
C GLU A 292 -12.52 2.20 11.44
N PRO A 293 -11.95 3.36 11.83
CA PRO A 293 -10.51 3.56 11.76
C PRO A 293 -9.81 2.73 12.84
N GLN A 294 -8.73 2.05 12.45
CA GLN A 294 -7.83 1.28 13.31
C GLN A 294 -6.45 1.94 13.29
N PRO A 295 -5.83 2.25 14.44
CA PRO A 295 -4.49 2.84 14.48
C PRO A 295 -3.47 1.99 13.72
N LEU A 296 -2.48 2.65 13.13
CA LEU A 296 -1.28 2.01 12.57
C LEU A 296 -0.09 2.39 13.44
N HIS A 297 0.78 1.43 13.70
CA HIS A 297 1.93 1.59 14.58
C HIS A 297 3.21 1.65 13.73
N TYR A 298 3.55 2.87 13.27
CA TYR A 298 4.81 3.13 12.61
C TYR A 298 5.82 3.56 13.67
N GLU A 299 6.70 2.66 14.01
CA GLU A 299 7.69 2.78 15.09
C GLU A 299 9.05 3.16 14.51
N TYR A 300 9.76 4.06 15.20
CA TYR A 300 11.02 4.61 14.72
C TYR A 300 12.14 4.37 15.72
N CYS A 301 13.27 3.83 15.25
CA CYS A 301 14.53 3.89 15.96
C CYS A 301 15.37 5.02 15.34
N LEU A 302 15.60 6.09 16.10
CA LEU A 302 16.29 7.31 15.64
C LEU A 302 17.79 7.21 15.88
N TYR A 303 18.61 7.60 14.88
CA TYR A 303 20.08 7.58 14.95
C TYR A 303 20.70 8.96 14.82
N LYS A 304 20.28 9.74 13.82
CA LYS A 304 20.81 11.08 13.50
C LYS A 304 19.75 12.17 13.57
N ARG A 305 18.62 11.87 14.16
CA ARG A 305 17.49 12.79 14.33
C ARG A 305 16.94 12.64 15.73
N ASP A 306 16.42 13.73 16.28
CA ASP A 306 15.77 13.76 17.60
C ASP A 306 14.25 13.64 17.51
N THR A 307 13.69 13.68 16.29
CA THR A 307 12.24 13.64 16.06
C THR A 307 11.87 12.79 14.86
N VAL A 308 10.69 12.21 14.91
CA VAL A 308 10.09 11.45 13.79
C VAL A 308 9.96 12.35 12.56
N PRO A 309 10.33 11.87 11.35
CA PRO A 309 10.21 12.64 10.12
C PRO A 309 8.78 13.13 9.87
N GLN A 310 8.59 14.42 9.69
CA GLN A 310 7.30 15.04 9.41
C GLN A 310 7.12 15.21 7.89
N ASN A 311 6.91 14.12 7.15
CA ASN A 311 6.62 14.13 5.71
C ASN A 311 5.14 14.48 5.46
N ASN A 312 4.73 15.68 5.89
CA ASN A 312 3.33 16.10 5.76
C ASN A 312 3.19 17.10 4.60
N PRO A 313 2.46 16.76 3.51
CA PRO A 313 2.16 17.70 2.42
C PRO A 313 1.43 18.98 2.86
N ALA A 314 0.76 18.96 4.02
CA ALA A 314 0.11 20.13 4.59
C ALA A 314 1.12 21.17 5.17
N ASN A 315 2.41 20.82 5.26
CA ASN A 315 3.44 21.76 5.66
C ASN A 315 3.56 22.89 4.62
N SER A 316 3.61 24.12 5.09
CA SER A 316 3.69 25.33 4.24
C SER A 316 4.86 25.30 3.24
N LYS A 317 5.95 24.63 3.57
CA LYS A 317 7.11 24.43 2.69
C LYS A 317 6.76 23.71 1.38
N TYR A 318 5.76 22.84 1.38
CA TYR A 318 5.36 22.07 0.19
C TYR A 318 4.25 22.75 -0.62
N LYS A 319 3.57 23.80 -0.10
CA LYS A 319 2.46 24.46 -0.82
C LYS A 319 2.87 25.02 -2.18
N LEU A 320 4.02 25.70 -2.24
CA LEU A 320 4.54 26.25 -3.51
C LEU A 320 4.92 25.14 -4.51
N LEU A 321 5.51 24.06 -4.02
CA LEU A 321 5.85 22.91 -4.86
C LEU A 321 4.60 22.21 -5.40
N ILE A 322 3.56 22.03 -4.57
CA ILE A 322 2.27 21.47 -4.95
C ILE A 322 1.60 22.34 -6.03
N GLU A 323 1.60 23.66 -5.84
CA GLU A 323 1.04 24.62 -6.80
C GLU A 323 1.80 24.60 -8.14
N ALA A 324 3.13 24.61 -8.10
CA ALA A 324 3.97 24.49 -9.29
C ALA A 324 3.72 23.15 -10.02
N TRP A 325 3.57 22.06 -9.26
CA TRP A 325 3.29 20.73 -9.81
C TRP A 325 1.96 20.69 -10.55
N ARG A 326 0.90 21.29 -9.98
CA ARG A 326 -0.44 21.37 -10.60
C ARG A 326 -0.45 22.14 -11.92
N ARG A 327 0.43 23.13 -12.07
CA ARG A 327 0.55 23.96 -13.29
C ARG A 327 1.43 23.34 -14.37
N MET A 328 2.19 22.30 -14.02
CA MET A 328 3.08 21.63 -14.95
C MET A 328 2.28 20.84 -15.99
N PRO A 329 2.67 20.82 -17.28
CA PRO A 329 2.05 19.93 -18.25
C PRO A 329 2.14 18.47 -17.76
N ILE A 330 1.03 17.72 -17.87
CA ILE A 330 0.92 16.35 -17.32
C ILE A 330 1.99 15.39 -17.86
N GLY A 331 2.40 15.56 -19.12
CA GLY A 331 3.49 14.75 -19.71
C GLY A 331 4.82 14.95 -19.00
N VAL A 332 5.14 16.22 -18.64
CA VAL A 332 6.35 16.57 -17.89
C VAL A 332 6.24 16.08 -16.45
N ALA A 333 5.07 16.26 -15.81
CA ALA A 333 4.82 15.77 -14.46
C ALA A 333 4.96 14.24 -14.37
N ASN A 334 4.45 13.50 -15.35
CA ASN A 334 4.57 12.03 -15.40
C ASN A 334 5.99 11.55 -15.68
N TRP A 335 6.80 12.36 -16.37
CA TRP A 335 8.22 12.06 -16.60
C TRP A 335 9.07 12.31 -15.34
N LEU A 336 8.86 13.45 -14.65
CA LEU A 336 9.58 13.81 -13.41
C LEU A 336 9.10 13.05 -12.18
N GLY A 337 7.80 12.75 -12.10
CA GLY A 337 7.16 12.15 -10.93
C GLY A 337 7.88 10.95 -10.34
N PRO A 338 8.24 9.93 -11.15
CA PRO A 338 8.94 8.75 -10.67
C PRO A 338 10.27 9.04 -9.96
N PHE A 339 11.02 10.05 -10.40
CA PHE A 339 12.29 10.43 -9.76
C PHE A 339 12.10 11.09 -8.39
N VAL A 340 10.99 11.79 -8.20
CA VAL A 340 10.64 12.40 -6.91
C VAL A 340 10.08 11.35 -5.96
N VAL A 341 9.07 10.58 -6.43
CA VAL A 341 8.31 9.64 -5.59
C VAL A 341 9.15 8.49 -5.08
N ARG A 342 10.10 7.96 -5.87
CA ARG A 342 10.90 6.81 -5.46
C ARG A 342 11.59 6.97 -4.11
N ASN A 343 11.83 8.21 -3.69
CA ASN A 343 12.53 8.53 -2.46
C ASN A 343 11.58 9.00 -1.32
N LEU A 344 10.25 8.95 -1.53
CA LEU A 344 9.22 9.38 -0.58
C LEU A 344 8.55 8.18 0.13
N GLY A 345 9.06 6.99 0.00
CA GLY A 345 8.51 5.71 0.40
C GLY A 345 8.15 5.51 1.84
#